data_ccf4c8f9b8c5da6955e2eff8c20ae72f
#
_entry.id   ccf4c8f9b8c5da6955e2eff8c20ae72f
#
_cell.length_a   1.000
_cell.length_b   1.000
_cell.length_c   1.000
_cell.angle_alpha   90.00
_cell.angle_beta   90.00
_cell.angle_gamma   90.00
#
_symmetry.space_group_name_H-M   'P 1'
#
loop_
_entity.id
_entity.type
_entity.pdbx_description
1 polymer ?
#
loop_
_entity_poly.entity_id
_entity_poly.type
_entity_poly.pdbx_seq_one_letter_code
_entity_poly.pdbx_strand_id
1 'polypeptide(L)'
;MFYYINGKLAHLDPTFAVLDVGGVGYKLTISGSTHSAMPPHLSVSEAPTVKLFTYLAVREDDIELFGFASEEELSSFKMLISVSGVGPKAALSILTQMTPQKLAIAICTDDKKAIAKANGIGPKTAARIILELKDKLSITLVSWQCM
;
A
#
# COMPACT_ATOMS: atom_id res chain seq x y z
N MET A 1 12.23 1.61 13.82
CA MET A 1 10.97 1.04 13.42
C MET A 1 11.23 0.03 12.32
N PHE A 2 10.23 -0.75 11.90
CA PHE A 2 10.47 -1.79 10.91
C PHE A 2 10.52 -1.19 9.51
N TYR A 3 11.59 -1.44 8.77
CA TYR A 3 11.71 -1.03 7.37
C TYR A 3 11.09 -2.09 6.44
N TYR A 4 11.46 -3.34 6.67
CA TYR A 4 10.83 -4.48 6.01
C TYR A 4 10.85 -5.66 6.96
N ILE A 5 10.01 -6.65 6.67
CA ILE A 5 10.02 -7.95 7.33
C ILE A 5 10.21 -9.01 6.24
N ASN A 6 11.20 -9.86 6.44
CA ASN A 6 11.51 -10.96 5.53
C ASN A 6 11.34 -12.27 6.30
N GLY A 7 10.38 -13.08 5.89
CA GLY A 7 10.06 -14.31 6.58
C GLY A 7 9.27 -15.28 5.75
N LYS A 8 8.93 -16.42 6.33
CA LYS A 8 8.11 -17.44 5.68
C LYS A 8 6.65 -17.01 5.68
N LEU A 9 5.99 -17.15 4.54
CA LEU A 9 4.56 -16.86 4.41
C LEU A 9 3.76 -17.97 5.09
N ALA A 10 3.46 -17.77 6.37
CA ALA A 10 2.76 -18.74 7.20
C ALA A 10 1.26 -18.78 6.94
N HIS A 11 0.68 -17.64 6.56
CA HIS A 11 -0.75 -17.54 6.27
C HIS A 11 -0.98 -16.40 5.29
N LEU A 12 -1.92 -16.59 4.36
CA LEU A 12 -2.31 -15.56 3.40
C LEU A 12 -3.83 -15.48 3.36
N ASP A 13 -4.34 -14.29 3.62
CA ASP A 13 -5.76 -13.96 3.57
C ASP A 13 -5.91 -12.79 2.58
N PRO A 14 -7.08 -12.55 1.99
CA PRO A 14 -7.25 -11.41 1.08
C PRO A 14 -6.86 -10.05 1.65
N THR A 15 -6.95 -9.88 2.98
CA THR A 15 -6.70 -8.60 3.64
C THR A 15 -5.42 -8.54 4.46
N PHE A 16 -4.80 -9.69 4.74
CA PHE A 16 -3.56 -9.72 5.52
C PHE A 16 -2.70 -10.93 5.18
N ALA A 17 -1.43 -10.82 5.51
CA ALA A 17 -0.47 -11.91 5.42
C ALA A 17 0.19 -12.08 6.79
N VAL A 18 0.62 -13.31 7.10
CA VAL A 18 1.40 -13.58 8.30
C VAL A 18 2.78 -14.07 7.86
N LEU A 19 3.82 -13.38 8.30
CA LEU A 19 5.20 -13.77 8.05
C LEU A 19 5.80 -14.32 9.34
N ASP A 20 6.34 -15.53 9.26
CA ASP A 20 7.03 -16.18 10.39
C ASP A 20 8.52 -15.85 10.31
N VAL A 21 9.02 -15.17 11.32
CA VAL A 21 10.43 -14.83 11.46
C VAL A 21 10.91 -15.37 12.81
N GLY A 22 11.66 -16.47 12.75
CA GLY A 22 12.22 -17.07 13.96
C GLY A 22 11.19 -17.51 14.98
N GLY A 23 10.02 -17.94 14.56
CA GLY A 23 8.94 -18.38 15.44
C GLY A 23 7.97 -17.27 15.86
N VAL A 24 8.18 -16.04 15.38
CA VAL A 24 7.25 -14.93 15.62
C VAL A 24 6.42 -14.71 14.36
N GLY A 25 5.10 -14.80 14.47
CA GLY A 25 4.18 -14.54 13.37
C GLY A 25 3.77 -13.08 13.34
N TYR A 26 4.29 -12.32 12.37
CA TYR A 26 3.91 -10.93 12.16
C TYR A 26 2.71 -10.87 11.24
N LYS A 27 1.62 -10.27 11.71
CA LYS A 27 0.43 -10.03 10.90
C LYS A 27 0.56 -8.68 10.22
N LEU A 28 0.56 -8.68 8.88
CA LEU A 28 0.67 -7.46 8.08
C LEU A 28 -0.61 -7.28 7.28
N THR A 29 -1.26 -6.14 7.45
CA THR A 29 -2.40 -5.77 6.62
C THR A 29 -1.88 -5.38 5.25
N ILE A 30 -2.46 -5.93 4.19
CA ILE A 30 -1.98 -5.76 2.81
C ILE A 30 -3.10 -5.28 1.90
N SER A 31 -2.71 -4.64 0.80
CA SER A 31 -3.62 -4.26 -0.28
C SER A 31 -3.91 -5.47 -1.19
N GLY A 32 -4.94 -5.34 -2.03
CA GLY A 32 -5.21 -6.34 -3.06
C GLY A 32 -4.07 -6.49 -4.05
N SER A 33 -3.36 -5.41 -4.35
CA SER A 33 -2.19 -5.43 -5.25
C SER A 33 -1.05 -6.23 -4.63
N THR A 34 -0.76 -6.03 -3.35
CA THR A 34 0.25 -6.82 -2.64
C THR A 34 -0.17 -8.28 -2.53
N HIS A 35 -1.45 -8.54 -2.23
CA HIS A 35 -1.99 -9.91 -2.20
C HIS A 35 -1.74 -10.63 -3.52
N SER A 36 -2.01 -9.97 -4.63
CA SER A 36 -1.82 -10.55 -5.97
C SER A 36 -0.35 -10.81 -6.30
N ALA A 37 0.56 -10.08 -5.67
CA ALA A 37 2.00 -10.24 -5.86
C ALA A 37 2.59 -11.36 -4.98
N MET A 38 1.82 -11.91 -4.03
CA MET A 38 2.31 -12.97 -3.17
C MET A 38 2.46 -14.28 -3.94
N PRO A 39 3.50 -15.08 -3.65
CA PRO A 39 3.63 -16.40 -4.26
C PRO A 39 2.51 -17.32 -3.76
N PRO A 40 2.16 -18.36 -4.56
CA PRO A 40 1.13 -19.30 -4.14
C PRO A 40 1.57 -20.03 -2.86
N HIS A 41 0.64 -20.13 -1.90
CA HIS A 41 0.87 -20.86 -0.66
C HIS A 41 0.62 -22.34 -0.90
N LEU A 42 1.70 -23.13 -1.01
CA LEU A 42 1.62 -24.55 -1.37
C LEU A 42 1.43 -25.46 -0.16
N SER A 43 2.21 -25.25 0.92
CA SER A 43 2.07 -26.01 2.15
C SER A 43 2.85 -25.32 3.28
N VAL A 44 2.55 -25.71 4.54
CA VAL A 44 3.24 -25.17 5.71
C VAL A 44 4.73 -25.53 5.69
N SER A 45 5.07 -26.72 5.20
CA SER A 45 6.46 -27.20 5.13
C SER A 45 7.26 -26.56 3.98
N GLU A 46 6.56 -26.04 2.98
CA GLU A 46 7.16 -25.43 1.78
C GLU A 46 6.78 -23.96 1.65
N ALA A 47 6.54 -23.29 2.78
CA ALA A 47 6.15 -21.90 2.78
C ALA A 47 7.24 -21.04 2.13
N PRO A 48 6.89 -20.22 1.13
CA PRO A 48 7.88 -19.37 0.47
C PRO A 48 8.35 -18.27 1.40
N THR A 49 9.61 -17.84 1.22
CA THR A 49 10.14 -16.67 1.91
C THR A 49 9.72 -15.42 1.16
N VAL A 50 9.12 -14.48 1.87
CA VAL A 50 8.58 -13.25 1.31
C VAL A 50 9.13 -12.06 2.08
N LYS A 51 9.44 -11.00 1.36
CA LYS A 51 9.86 -9.72 1.94
C LYS A 51 8.77 -8.69 1.68
N LEU A 52 8.25 -8.10 2.74
CA LEU A 52 7.26 -7.02 2.66
C LEU A 52 7.83 -5.77 3.30
N PHE A 53 7.73 -4.65 2.60
CA PHE A 53 8.08 -3.34 3.14
C PHE A 53 6.97 -2.87 4.07
N THR A 54 7.33 -2.31 5.22
CA THR A 54 6.38 -2.13 6.30
C THR A 54 6.12 -0.67 6.65
N TYR A 55 4.92 -0.43 7.12
CA TYR A 55 4.51 0.82 7.75
C TYR A 55 3.79 0.48 9.05
N LEU A 56 4.25 1.04 10.16
CA LEU A 56 3.65 0.83 11.47
C LEU A 56 2.79 2.03 11.82
N ALA A 57 1.47 1.82 11.94
CA ALA A 57 0.53 2.83 12.40
C ALA A 57 0.30 2.66 13.90
N VAL A 58 0.64 3.67 14.67
CA VAL A 58 0.47 3.69 16.11
C VAL A 58 -0.63 4.68 16.47
N ARG A 59 -1.67 4.20 17.15
CA ARG A 59 -2.78 5.01 17.63
C ARG A 59 -2.91 4.80 19.14
N GLU A 60 -3.74 5.60 19.79
CA GLU A 60 -3.95 5.50 21.25
C GLU A 60 -4.44 4.11 21.68
N ASP A 61 -5.32 3.50 20.88
CA ASP A 61 -6.00 2.26 21.22
C ASP A 61 -5.57 1.06 20.36
N ASP A 62 -4.67 1.25 19.39
CA ASP A 62 -4.32 0.20 18.44
C ASP A 62 -2.95 0.43 17.81
N ILE A 63 -2.31 -0.68 17.44
CA ILE A 63 -1.09 -0.71 16.65
C ILE A 63 -1.34 -1.64 15.48
N GLU A 64 -1.19 -1.13 14.26
CA GLU A 64 -1.41 -1.92 13.05
C GLU A 64 -0.17 -1.87 12.16
N LEU A 65 0.26 -3.04 11.69
CA LEU A 65 1.40 -3.18 10.79
C LEU A 65 0.89 -3.43 9.37
N PHE A 66 1.33 -2.58 8.45
CA PHE A 66 0.99 -2.70 7.02
C PHE A 66 2.18 -3.24 6.25
N GLY A 67 1.93 -4.08 5.25
CA GLY A 67 2.95 -4.67 4.40
C GLY A 67 2.71 -4.40 2.93
N PHE A 68 3.77 -4.14 2.18
CA PHE A 68 3.73 -3.81 0.76
C PHE A 68 4.77 -4.63 0.00
N ALA A 69 4.38 -5.14 -1.16
CA ALA A 69 5.25 -5.95 -2.01
C ALA A 69 6.40 -5.14 -2.60
N SER A 70 6.24 -3.84 -2.78
CA SER A 70 7.25 -2.96 -3.37
C SER A 70 7.41 -1.67 -2.58
N GLU A 71 8.58 -1.05 -2.71
CA GLU A 71 8.83 0.27 -2.11
C GLU A 71 7.96 1.35 -2.75
N GLU A 72 7.67 1.23 -4.03
CA GLU A 72 6.80 2.16 -4.76
C GLU A 72 5.39 2.16 -4.18
N GLU A 73 4.86 0.99 -3.86
CA GLU A 73 3.53 0.90 -3.24
C GLU A 73 3.53 1.51 -1.84
N LEU A 74 4.58 1.25 -1.04
CA LEU A 74 4.74 1.87 0.28
C LEU A 74 4.81 3.39 0.15
N SER A 75 5.57 3.91 -0.82
CA SER A 75 5.68 5.36 -1.06
C SER A 75 4.34 5.96 -1.44
N SER A 76 3.59 5.29 -2.30
CA SER A 76 2.23 5.71 -2.69
C SER A 76 1.29 5.73 -1.48
N PHE A 77 1.37 4.71 -0.64
CA PHE A 77 0.59 4.65 0.60
C PHE A 77 0.89 5.85 1.52
N LYS A 78 2.17 6.14 1.72
CA LYS A 78 2.59 7.28 2.56
C LYS A 78 2.11 8.61 1.99
N MET A 79 2.15 8.77 0.68
CA MET A 79 1.64 9.98 0.04
C MET A 79 0.13 10.11 0.24
N LEU A 80 -0.61 9.02 0.07
CA LEU A 80 -2.06 9.03 0.23
C LEU A 80 -2.48 9.39 1.66
N ILE A 81 -1.83 8.81 2.67
CA ILE A 81 -2.19 9.10 4.06
C ILE A 81 -1.75 10.50 4.51
N SER A 82 -0.88 11.17 3.75
CA SER A 82 -0.52 12.56 4.01
C SER A 82 -1.64 13.54 3.62
N VAL A 83 -2.60 13.09 2.81
CA VAL A 83 -3.75 13.89 2.41
C VAL A 83 -4.76 13.91 3.56
N SER A 84 -5.19 15.11 3.95
CA SER A 84 -6.20 15.29 5.01
C SER A 84 -7.49 14.57 4.61
N GLY A 85 -8.03 13.75 5.53
CA GLY A 85 -9.24 12.96 5.30
C GLY A 85 -8.99 11.60 4.67
N VAL A 86 -7.73 11.24 4.35
CA VAL A 86 -7.37 9.93 3.83
C VAL A 86 -6.63 9.15 4.92
N GLY A 87 -7.30 8.14 5.47
CA GLY A 87 -6.70 7.24 6.45
C GLY A 87 -6.09 5.99 5.78
N PRO A 88 -5.46 5.12 6.59
CA PRO A 88 -4.84 3.89 6.06
C PRO A 88 -5.80 2.99 5.28
N LYS A 89 -7.04 2.82 5.74
CA LYS A 89 -8.04 1.98 5.06
C LYS A 89 -8.39 2.53 3.68
N ALA A 90 -8.58 3.84 3.59
CA ALA A 90 -8.88 4.51 2.32
C ALA A 90 -7.70 4.39 1.36
N ALA A 91 -6.48 4.58 1.84
CA ALA A 91 -5.27 4.43 1.04
C ALA A 91 -5.12 3.00 0.52
N LEU A 92 -5.35 1.99 1.35
CA LEU A 92 -5.31 0.59 0.92
C LEU A 92 -6.38 0.28 -0.12
N SER A 93 -7.57 0.84 0.04
CA SER A 93 -8.65 0.69 -0.93
C SER A 93 -8.25 1.19 -2.30
N ILE A 94 -7.60 2.35 -2.37
CA ILE A 94 -7.09 2.92 -3.62
C ILE A 94 -6.02 2.00 -4.22
N LEU A 95 -5.06 1.55 -3.42
CA LEU A 95 -3.97 0.68 -3.89
C LEU A 95 -4.43 -0.73 -4.25
N THR A 96 -5.61 -1.13 -3.79
CA THR A 96 -6.26 -2.37 -4.23
C THR A 96 -6.85 -2.21 -5.63
N GLN A 97 -7.37 -1.04 -5.95
CA GLN A 97 -7.99 -0.76 -7.25
C GLN A 97 -6.98 -0.43 -8.35
N MET A 98 -5.83 0.12 -7.97
CA MET A 98 -4.84 0.56 -8.97
C MET A 98 -3.41 0.42 -8.46
N THR A 99 -2.51 0.19 -9.41
CA THR A 99 -1.07 0.15 -9.12
C THR A 99 -0.54 1.55 -8.83
N PRO A 100 0.65 1.70 -8.22
CA PRO A 100 1.27 3.01 -8.04
C PRO A 100 1.40 3.80 -9.35
N GLN A 101 1.71 3.13 -10.46
CA GLN A 101 1.85 3.76 -11.77
C GLN A 101 0.51 4.29 -12.28
N LYS A 102 -0.55 3.50 -12.14
CA LYS A 102 -1.90 3.94 -12.55
C LYS A 102 -2.39 5.08 -11.67
N LEU A 103 -2.09 5.05 -10.37
CA LEU A 103 -2.42 6.14 -9.47
C LEU A 103 -1.72 7.44 -9.89
N ALA A 104 -0.43 7.38 -10.20
CA ALA A 104 0.34 8.53 -10.64
C ALA A 104 -0.27 9.12 -11.93
N ILE A 105 -0.64 8.28 -12.88
CA ILE A 105 -1.29 8.71 -14.13
C ILE A 105 -2.63 9.38 -13.82
N ALA A 106 -3.46 8.78 -12.97
CA ALA A 106 -4.76 9.32 -12.60
C ALA A 106 -4.63 10.71 -11.96
N ILE A 107 -3.63 10.90 -11.10
CA ILE A 107 -3.37 12.18 -10.45
C ILE A 107 -2.92 13.22 -11.50
N CYS A 108 -1.98 12.86 -12.37
CA CYS A 108 -1.45 13.78 -13.38
C CYS A 108 -2.47 14.17 -14.45
N THR A 109 -3.43 13.29 -14.73
CA THR A 109 -4.49 13.54 -15.73
C THR A 109 -5.80 14.03 -15.15
N ASP A 110 -5.84 14.33 -13.84
CA ASP A 110 -7.04 14.76 -13.12
C ASP A 110 -8.19 13.77 -13.22
N ASP A 111 -7.90 12.47 -13.21
CA ASP A 111 -8.91 11.43 -13.36
C ASP A 111 -9.55 11.08 -12.00
N LYS A 112 -10.44 11.95 -11.55
CA LYS A 112 -11.16 11.81 -10.29
C LYS A 112 -12.00 10.53 -10.24
N LYS A 113 -12.59 10.15 -11.37
CA LYS A 113 -13.47 8.99 -11.45
C LYS A 113 -12.72 7.69 -11.19
N ALA A 114 -11.49 7.56 -11.70
CA ALA A 114 -10.66 6.39 -11.45
C ALA A 114 -10.36 6.21 -9.97
N ILE A 115 -10.01 7.30 -9.27
CA ILE A 115 -9.70 7.28 -7.85
C ILE A 115 -10.97 7.03 -7.01
N ALA A 116 -12.09 7.63 -7.40
CA ALA A 116 -13.36 7.50 -6.69
C ALA A 116 -13.99 6.10 -6.82
N LYS A 117 -13.48 5.24 -7.69
CA LYS A 117 -13.91 3.82 -7.76
C LYS A 117 -13.52 3.04 -6.51
N ALA A 118 -12.52 3.48 -5.78
CA ALA A 118 -12.10 2.81 -4.55
C ALA A 118 -13.17 2.96 -3.47
N ASN A 119 -13.40 1.88 -2.72
CA ASN A 119 -14.38 1.86 -1.65
C ASN A 119 -14.05 2.90 -0.59
N GLY A 120 -15.04 3.70 -0.20
CA GLY A 120 -14.87 4.73 0.81
C GLY A 120 -14.28 6.04 0.30
N ILE A 121 -14.04 6.15 -1.00
CA ILE A 121 -13.52 7.37 -1.62
C ILE A 121 -14.62 8.05 -2.41
N GLY A 122 -15.08 9.20 -1.93
CA GLY A 122 -16.04 10.02 -2.64
C GLY A 122 -15.38 11.00 -3.60
N PRO A 123 -16.19 11.70 -4.45
CA PRO A 123 -15.67 12.68 -5.40
C PRO A 123 -14.86 13.80 -4.75
N LYS A 124 -15.27 14.27 -3.57
CA LYS A 124 -14.56 15.33 -2.84
C LYS A 124 -13.17 14.87 -2.39
N THR A 125 -13.09 13.66 -1.83
CA THR A 125 -11.82 13.07 -1.39
C THR A 125 -10.90 12.84 -2.58
N ALA A 126 -11.41 12.32 -3.69
CA ALA A 126 -10.65 12.12 -4.92
C ALA A 126 -10.09 13.44 -5.45
N ALA A 127 -10.90 14.49 -5.47
CA ALA A 127 -10.47 15.82 -5.90
C ALA A 127 -9.36 16.37 -5.00
N ARG A 128 -9.47 16.15 -3.70
CA ARG A 128 -8.48 16.59 -2.72
C ARG A 128 -7.15 15.85 -2.87
N ILE A 129 -7.21 14.54 -3.10
CA ILE A 129 -6.02 13.72 -3.36
C ILE A 129 -5.26 14.27 -4.57
N ILE A 130 -5.97 14.53 -5.67
CA ILE A 130 -5.36 15.08 -6.87
C ILE A 130 -4.75 16.46 -6.60
N LEU A 131 -5.49 17.34 -5.93
CA LEU A 131 -5.02 18.69 -5.64
C LEU A 131 -3.73 18.69 -4.81
N GLU A 132 -3.70 17.88 -3.74
CA GLU A 132 -2.56 17.85 -2.82
C GLU A 132 -1.36 17.08 -3.35
N LEU A 133 -1.58 16.02 -4.15
CA LEU A 133 -0.50 15.15 -4.61
C LEU A 133 0.05 15.49 -5.99
N LYS A 134 -0.68 16.27 -6.79
CA LYS A 134 -0.26 16.62 -8.14
C LYS A 134 1.12 17.31 -8.14
N ASP A 135 1.33 18.26 -7.26
CA ASP A 135 2.60 18.98 -7.15
C ASP A 135 3.73 18.06 -6.69
N LYS A 136 3.45 17.20 -5.71
CA LYS A 136 4.45 16.25 -5.18
C LYS A 136 4.90 15.25 -6.23
N LEU A 137 3.97 14.73 -7.04
CA LEU A 137 4.27 13.78 -8.11
C LEU A 137 5.00 14.43 -9.28
N SER A 138 4.67 15.68 -9.62
CA SER A 138 5.36 16.43 -10.67
C SER A 138 6.85 16.55 -10.36
N ILE A 139 7.20 16.84 -9.11
CA ILE A 139 8.58 16.93 -8.67
C ILE A 139 9.26 15.56 -8.80
N THR A 140 8.59 14.49 -8.37
CA THR A 140 9.13 13.14 -8.45
C THR A 140 9.33 12.69 -9.89
N LEU A 141 8.35 12.95 -10.76
CA LEU A 141 8.44 12.60 -12.18
C LEU A 141 9.56 13.36 -12.89
N VAL A 142 9.73 14.64 -12.57
CA VAL A 142 10.83 15.43 -13.11
C VAL A 142 12.17 14.86 -12.69
N SER A 143 12.30 14.41 -11.44
CA SER A 143 13.54 13.79 -10.97
C SER A 143 13.83 12.45 -11.67
N TRP A 144 12.80 11.72 -12.06
CA TRP A 144 12.94 10.44 -12.81
C TRP A 144 13.27 10.67 -14.29
N GLN A 145 12.73 11.74 -14.89
CA GLN A 145 13.01 12.09 -16.27
C GLN A 145 14.40 12.72 -16.47
N CYS A 146 14.96 13.29 -15.41
CA CYS A 146 16.30 13.86 -15.44
C CYS A 146 17.42 12.82 -15.20
N MET A 147 17.04 11.58 -14.94
CA MET A 147 17.97 10.47 -14.86
C MET A 147 17.83 9.55 -16.07
#